data_f97386a68d72b3780dc874e83addaf8b
#
_entry.id   f97386a68d72b3780dc874e83addaf8b
#
_cell.length_a   1.000
_cell.length_b   1.000
_cell.length_c   1.000
_cell.angle_alpha   90.00
_cell.angle_beta   90.00
_cell.angle_gamma   90.00
#
_symmetry.space_group_name_H-M   'P 1'
#
loop_
_entity.id
_entity.type
_entity.pdbx_description
1 polymer ?
#
loop_
_entity_poly.entity_id
_entity_poly.type
_entity_poly.pdbx_seq_one_letter_code
_entity_poly.pdbx_strand_id
1 'polypeptide(L)'
;IADKCEVTGFDGVKTSLTKEDWKNYFANYKSINWDVLSIVPLRIKDSDPVSGVLVNSIETRIGKDGSVWKKELLELFVFDLDLKISKINQFSQDIPKK
;
A
#
# COMPACT_ATOMS: atom_id res chain seq x y z
N ILE A 1 1.67 -7.60 8.58
CA ILE A 1 2.69 -6.53 8.60
C ILE A 1 3.74 -6.85 9.66
N ALA A 2 5.01 -6.66 9.33
CA ALA A 2 6.12 -6.74 10.29
C ALA A 2 5.97 -5.65 11.36
N ASP A 3 6.71 -5.79 12.49
CA ASP A 3 6.67 -4.81 13.58
C ASP A 3 7.00 -3.40 13.09
N LYS A 4 7.91 -3.30 12.13
CA LYS A 4 8.18 -2.06 11.37
C LYS A 4 8.06 -2.35 9.88
N CYS A 5 7.39 -1.47 9.17
CA CYS A 5 7.24 -1.55 7.73
C CYS A 5 7.77 -0.27 7.09
N GLU A 6 8.71 -0.39 6.15
CA GLU A 6 9.20 0.74 5.37
C GLU A 6 8.22 1.03 4.24
N VAL A 7 7.71 2.25 4.19
CA VAL A 7 6.79 2.69 3.14
C VAL A 7 7.46 3.79 2.32
N THR A 8 7.55 3.58 1.01
CA THR A 8 7.89 4.65 0.07
C THR A 8 6.59 5.15 -0.53
N GLY A 9 6.21 6.37 -0.18
CA GLY A 9 4.97 6.98 -0.63
C GLY A 9 5.03 7.46 -2.07
N PHE A 10 3.93 8.06 -2.52
CA PHE A 10 3.77 8.53 -3.90
C PHE A 10 4.76 9.65 -4.27
N ASP A 11 5.25 10.37 -3.29
CA ASP A 11 6.23 11.46 -3.45
C ASP A 11 7.69 10.97 -3.38
N GLY A 12 7.90 9.66 -3.23
CA GLY A 12 9.23 9.07 -3.07
C GLY A 12 9.79 9.15 -1.66
N VAL A 13 9.07 9.72 -0.71
CA VAL A 13 9.53 9.82 0.69
C VAL A 13 9.40 8.46 1.38
N LYS A 14 10.48 8.05 2.05
CA LYS A 14 10.51 6.80 2.81
C LYS A 14 10.15 7.06 4.26
N THR A 15 9.26 6.25 4.80
CA THR A 15 8.82 6.32 6.19
C THR A 15 8.80 4.92 6.77
N SER A 16 9.23 4.78 8.03
CA SER A 16 9.12 3.50 8.75
C SER A 16 7.92 3.59 9.68
N LEU A 17 6.97 2.66 9.52
CA LEU A 17 5.71 2.67 10.25
C LEU A 17 5.57 1.41 11.10
N THR A 18 5.11 1.59 12.34
CA THR A 18 4.71 0.51 13.24
C THR A 18 3.24 0.16 13.03
N LYS A 19 2.78 -0.95 13.62
CA LYS A 19 1.35 -1.30 13.60
C LYS A 19 0.49 -0.22 14.24
N GLU A 20 0.99 0.42 15.30
CA GLU A 20 0.31 1.53 15.96
C GLU A 20 0.14 2.73 15.04
N ASP A 21 1.20 3.07 14.27
CA ASP A 21 1.15 4.16 13.29
C ASP A 21 0.07 3.91 12.23
N TRP A 22 -0.03 2.67 11.73
CA TRP A 22 -1.08 2.30 10.77
C TRP A 22 -2.48 2.46 11.36
N LYS A 23 -2.66 2.00 12.59
CA LYS A 23 -3.94 2.11 13.28
C LYS A 23 -4.36 3.57 13.44
N ASN A 24 -3.43 4.44 13.84
CA ASN A 24 -3.68 5.86 14.00
C ASN A 24 -3.98 6.52 12.66
N TYR A 25 -3.27 6.14 11.61
CA TYR A 25 -3.50 6.63 10.26
C TYR A 25 -4.93 6.33 9.78
N PHE A 26 -5.36 5.08 9.91
CA PHE A 26 -6.70 4.67 9.47
C PHE A 26 -7.81 5.35 10.30
N ALA A 27 -7.54 5.66 11.56
CA ALA A 27 -8.51 6.35 12.42
C ALA A 27 -8.82 7.78 11.97
N ASN A 28 -7.99 8.39 11.11
CA ASN A 28 -8.21 9.73 10.58
C ASN A 28 -9.29 9.79 9.49
N TYR A 29 -9.75 8.64 8.98
CA TYR A 29 -10.71 8.58 7.89
C TYR A 29 -12.04 8.01 8.36
N LYS A 30 -13.13 8.49 7.76
CA LYS A 30 -14.47 7.93 7.98
C LYS A 30 -14.56 6.52 7.40
N SER A 31 -14.00 6.33 6.19
CA SER A 31 -13.91 5.03 5.56
C SER A 31 -12.75 4.98 4.57
N ILE A 32 -12.23 3.76 4.37
CA ILE A 32 -11.24 3.47 3.34
C ILE A 32 -11.72 2.21 2.62
N ASN A 33 -11.90 2.31 1.30
CA ASN A 33 -12.25 1.18 0.46
C ASN A 33 -11.08 0.88 -0.49
N TRP A 34 -10.76 -0.39 -0.64
CA TRP A 34 -9.64 -0.84 -1.44
C TRP A 34 -10.10 -1.96 -2.38
N ASP A 35 -10.31 -1.60 -3.64
CA ASP A 35 -10.74 -2.53 -4.68
C ASP A 35 -9.54 -3.08 -5.45
N VAL A 36 -9.20 -4.33 -5.22
CA VAL A 36 -8.08 -4.98 -5.89
C VAL A 36 -8.49 -5.40 -7.29
N LEU A 37 -7.75 -4.92 -8.30
CA LEU A 37 -7.98 -5.24 -9.72
C LEU A 37 -7.14 -6.42 -10.18
N SER A 38 -5.87 -6.48 -9.74
CA SER A 38 -4.96 -7.57 -10.10
C SER A 38 -3.86 -7.73 -9.06
N ILE A 39 -3.33 -8.95 -8.95
CA ILE A 39 -2.22 -9.30 -8.07
C ILE A 39 -1.23 -10.14 -8.88
N VAL A 40 0.05 -9.75 -8.85
CA VAL A 40 1.13 -10.49 -9.51
C VAL A 40 2.19 -10.86 -8.48
N PRO A 41 2.42 -12.16 -8.24
CA PRO A 41 3.53 -12.58 -7.38
C PRO A 41 4.87 -12.28 -8.04
N LEU A 42 5.86 -11.90 -7.24
CA LEU A 42 7.19 -11.52 -7.72
C LEU A 42 8.29 -12.25 -6.96
N ARG A 43 9.40 -12.48 -7.66
CA ARG A 43 10.68 -12.83 -7.06
C ARG A 43 11.60 -11.63 -7.20
N ILE A 44 12.29 -11.30 -6.11
CA ILE A 44 13.27 -10.19 -6.14
C ILE A 44 14.52 -10.61 -6.88
N LYS A 45 14.92 -11.90 -6.74
CA LYS A 45 16.03 -12.51 -7.47
C LYS A 45 15.61 -13.88 -7.98
N ASP A 46 16.23 -14.35 -9.06
CA ASP A 46 15.90 -15.62 -9.71
C ASP A 46 15.98 -16.83 -8.78
N SER A 47 16.93 -16.80 -7.83
CA SER A 47 17.13 -17.89 -6.87
C SER A 47 16.25 -17.82 -5.64
N ASP A 48 15.53 -16.71 -5.45
CA ASP A 48 14.72 -16.50 -4.25
C ASP A 48 13.33 -17.12 -4.42
N PRO A 49 12.69 -17.52 -3.31
CA PRO A 49 11.26 -17.82 -3.34
C PRO A 49 10.47 -16.55 -3.65
N VAL A 50 9.17 -16.70 -3.88
CA VAL A 50 8.28 -15.53 -4.02
C VAL A 50 8.40 -14.68 -2.76
N SER A 51 8.88 -13.45 -2.93
CA SER A 51 9.19 -12.54 -1.83
C SER A 51 8.39 -11.24 -1.88
N GLY A 52 7.50 -11.09 -2.85
CA GLY A 52 6.67 -9.92 -2.97
C GLY A 52 5.45 -10.13 -3.85
N VAL A 53 4.55 -9.17 -3.84
CA VAL A 53 3.42 -9.09 -4.75
C VAL A 53 3.27 -7.67 -5.27
N LEU A 54 2.92 -7.55 -6.54
CA LEU A 54 2.54 -6.28 -7.16
C LEU A 54 1.02 -6.25 -7.25
N VAL A 55 0.41 -5.23 -6.65
CA VAL A 55 -1.03 -5.10 -6.57
C VAL A 55 -1.48 -3.84 -7.30
N ASN A 56 -2.37 -4.01 -8.27
CA ASN A 56 -3.07 -2.91 -8.90
C ASN A 56 -4.46 -2.80 -8.27
N SER A 57 -4.81 -1.62 -7.79
CA SER A 57 -6.04 -1.39 -7.05
C SER A 57 -6.59 0.01 -7.25
N ILE A 58 -7.85 0.20 -6.87
CA ILE A 58 -8.44 1.53 -6.72
C ILE A 58 -8.73 1.72 -5.24
N GLU A 59 -8.15 2.76 -4.63
CA GLU A 59 -8.38 3.10 -3.24
C GLU A 59 -9.23 4.35 -3.14
N THR A 60 -10.27 4.28 -2.33
CA THR A 60 -11.14 5.41 -2.02
C THR A 60 -11.08 5.70 -0.53
N ARG A 61 -10.72 6.93 -0.17
CA ARG A 61 -10.70 7.39 1.23
C ARG A 61 -11.74 8.47 1.39
N ILE A 62 -12.56 8.35 2.41
CA ILE A 62 -13.53 9.38 2.78
C ILE A 62 -13.09 9.97 4.11
N GLY A 63 -12.76 11.26 4.11
CA GLY A 63 -12.38 11.99 5.32
C GLY A 63 -13.59 12.21 6.24
N LYS A 64 -13.32 12.56 7.50
CA LYS A 64 -14.37 12.84 8.48
C LYS A 64 -15.21 14.05 8.10
N ASP A 65 -14.67 14.93 7.28
CA ASP A 65 -15.35 16.10 6.73
C ASP A 65 -16.14 15.81 5.44
N GLY A 66 -16.17 14.55 5.00
CA GLY A 66 -16.86 14.13 3.78
C GLY A 66 -16.02 14.28 2.52
N SER A 67 -14.78 14.77 2.60
CA SER A 67 -13.89 14.85 1.43
C SER A 67 -13.59 13.47 0.88
N VAL A 68 -13.44 13.37 -0.45
CA VAL A 68 -13.17 12.10 -1.15
C VAL A 68 -11.82 12.16 -1.84
N TRP A 69 -10.96 11.19 -1.50
CA TRP A 69 -9.72 10.94 -2.20
C TRP A 69 -9.86 9.59 -2.90
N LYS A 70 -9.63 9.56 -4.22
CA LYS A 70 -9.76 8.32 -5.00
C LYS A 70 -8.66 8.28 -6.05
N LYS A 71 -7.87 7.21 -6.01
CA LYS A 71 -6.76 7.01 -6.94
C LYS A 71 -6.61 5.56 -7.34
N GLU A 72 -6.07 5.35 -8.54
CA GLU A 72 -5.57 4.05 -8.93
C GLU A 72 -4.16 3.89 -8.39
N LEU A 73 -3.88 2.76 -7.75
CA LEU A 73 -2.61 2.46 -7.11
C LEU A 73 -1.94 1.29 -7.78
N LEU A 74 -0.62 1.38 -7.84
CA LEU A 74 0.25 0.26 -8.11
C LEU A 74 1.20 0.15 -6.92
N GLU A 75 1.09 -0.93 -6.15
CA GLU A 75 1.83 -1.09 -4.91
C GLU A 75 2.63 -2.38 -4.94
N LEU A 76 3.91 -2.26 -4.61
CA LEU A 76 4.80 -3.40 -4.41
C LEU A 76 4.90 -3.69 -2.92
N PHE A 77 4.42 -4.86 -2.51
CA PHE A 77 4.55 -5.34 -1.14
C PHE A 77 5.68 -6.37 -1.09
N VAL A 78 6.65 -6.14 -0.21
CA VAL A 78 7.80 -7.02 -0.02
C VAL A 78 7.67 -7.73 1.31
N PHE A 79 7.84 -9.05 1.31
CA PHE A 79 7.75 -9.87 2.51
C PHE A 79 9.14 -10.09 3.13
N ASP A 80 9.18 -10.18 4.46
CA ASP A 80 10.36 -10.64 5.18
C ASP A 80 10.39 -12.17 5.25
N LEU A 81 11.40 -12.73 5.94
CA LEU A 81 11.57 -14.18 6.07
C LEU A 81 10.42 -14.85 6.85
N ASP A 82 9.68 -14.09 7.64
CA ASP A 82 8.50 -14.58 8.38
C ASP A 82 7.21 -14.41 7.57
N LEU A 83 7.31 -14.05 6.28
CA LEU A 83 6.19 -13.80 5.37
C LEU A 83 5.29 -12.64 5.82
N LYS A 84 5.88 -11.66 6.51
CA LYS A 84 5.19 -10.42 6.88
C LYS A 84 5.60 -9.31 5.95
N ILE A 85 4.69 -8.38 5.66
CA ILE A 85 4.98 -7.23 4.82
C ILE A 85 5.97 -6.32 5.55
N SER A 86 7.18 -6.16 4.99
CA SER A 86 8.26 -5.35 5.56
C SER A 86 8.53 -4.07 4.77
N LYS A 87 8.13 -4.03 3.50
CA LYS A 87 8.26 -2.85 2.64
C LYS A 87 7.03 -2.68 1.77
N ILE A 88 6.64 -1.43 1.54
CA ILE A 88 5.58 -1.07 0.60
C ILE A 88 6.10 0.09 -0.25
N ASN A 89 6.11 -0.08 -1.56
CA ASN A 89 6.38 0.99 -2.52
C ASN A 89 5.08 1.34 -3.21
N GLN A 90 4.71 2.61 -3.15
CA GLN A 90 3.42 3.09 -3.64
C GLN A 90 3.60 4.01 -4.84
N PHE A 91 2.83 3.74 -5.88
CA PHE A 91 2.67 4.60 -7.05
C PHE A 91 1.20 4.91 -7.23
N SER A 92 0.87 6.10 -7.67
CA SER A 92 -0.52 6.49 -7.87
C SER A 92 -0.70 7.35 -9.10
N GLN A 93 -1.91 7.32 -9.63
CA GLN A 93 -2.35 8.26 -10.64
C GLN A 93 -3.81 8.64 -10.39
N ASP A 94 -4.18 9.83 -10.82
CA ASP A 94 -5.56 10.27 -10.73
C ASP A 94 -6.43 9.50 -11.72
N ILE A 95 -7.65 9.18 -11.29
CA ILE A 95 -8.61 8.53 -12.16
C ILE A 95 -9.18 9.58 -13.10
N PRO A 96 -9.08 9.39 -14.43
CA PRO A 96 -9.61 10.37 -15.36
C PRO A 96 -11.10 10.59 -15.16
N LYS A 97 -11.51 11.84 -15.19
CA LYS A 97 -12.94 12.19 -15.20
C LYS A 97 -13.47 11.94 -16.60
N LYS A 98 -14.57 11.26 -16.68
CA LYS A 98 -15.29 11.06 -17.93
C LYS A 98 -16.31 12.16 -18.15
#